data_51da1e62aad62606e4d3aa35cf30ddef
#
_entry.id   51da1e62aad62606e4d3aa35cf30ddef
#
_cell.length_a   1.000
_cell.length_b   1.000
_cell.length_c   1.000
_cell.angle_alpha   90.00
_cell.angle_beta   90.00
_cell.angle_gamma   90.00
#
_symmetry.space_group_name_H-M   'P 1'
#
loop_
_entity.id
_entity.type
_entity.pdbx_description
1 polymer ?
#
loop_
_entity_poly.entity_id
_entity_poly.type
_entity_poly.pdbx_seq_one_letter_code
_entity_poly.pdbx_strand_id
1 'polypeptide(L)'
;MSYPIELSTIDGKGKGFLAARDLQVGEKILCCAPLVHCPRVNPSNTSQLITCSGCLSTTNLTLCPICQVASHCSNCATDPYQTAIHQEECFVLSNLRLQKQDLESYLEIRILVRLLGILRLSKTSQLPEINASLLAGPDDDVIVDDVDILKDMMSGVHGGKDGEMSTEQYQNCINSAKATKYLIESRNRRNIEYYVQLLGNFQLNNFECMLHQGIGSGNGSLGQGVYPTAAVFNHSCDPNVRNECDDSGCLSFYTTRNCVQGEELCFTYVDSGMSRSERRKKLRERYGFDCCCERCGDL
;
A
#
# COMPACT_ATOMS: atom_id res chain seq x y z
N MET A 1 -6.09 20.52 12.51
CA MET A 1 -5.31 20.06 13.70
C MET A 1 -4.23 19.15 13.19
N SER A 2 -2.97 19.36 13.54
CA SER A 2 -1.89 18.45 13.18
C SER A 2 -2.00 17.15 13.96
N TYR A 3 -1.65 16.02 13.34
CA TYR A 3 -1.59 14.73 14.03
C TYR A 3 -0.53 14.77 15.15
N PRO A 4 -0.76 14.07 16.28
CA PRO A 4 0.13 14.09 17.44
C PRO A 4 1.34 13.16 17.26
N ILE A 5 1.94 13.14 16.07
CA ILE A 5 3.07 12.31 15.69
C ILE A 5 4.16 13.17 15.05
N GLU A 6 5.40 12.77 15.22
CA GLU A 6 6.59 13.44 14.68
C GLU A 6 7.42 12.44 13.88
N LEU A 7 7.79 12.80 12.64
CA LEU A 7 8.71 12.01 11.82
C LEU A 7 10.13 12.16 12.36
N SER A 8 10.79 11.05 12.65
CA SER A 8 12.15 11.04 13.20
C SER A 8 12.99 9.93 12.57
N THR A 9 14.31 10.03 12.73
CA THR A 9 15.23 8.93 12.42
C THR A 9 15.40 8.08 13.66
N ILE A 10 15.09 6.79 13.56
CA ILE A 10 15.19 5.81 14.64
C ILE A 10 16.46 4.98 14.43
N ASP A 11 17.28 4.90 15.47
CA ASP A 11 18.55 4.18 15.37
C ASP A 11 18.35 2.70 14.98
N GLY A 12 19.09 2.27 13.98
CA GLY A 12 19.01 0.92 13.41
C GLY A 12 17.71 0.57 12.65
N LYS A 13 16.73 1.52 12.51
CA LYS A 13 15.44 1.26 11.87
C LYS A 13 15.10 2.25 10.73
N GLY A 14 15.92 3.29 10.52
CA GLY A 14 15.63 4.34 9.55
C GLY A 14 14.57 5.33 10.03
N LYS A 15 13.64 5.74 9.15
CA LYS A 15 12.56 6.67 9.54
C LYS A 15 11.51 5.95 10.38
N GLY A 16 10.88 6.69 11.30
CA GLY A 16 9.80 6.22 12.15
C GLY A 16 9.01 7.37 12.74
N PHE A 17 7.89 7.08 13.39
CA PHE A 17 7.10 8.07 14.10
C PHE A 17 7.32 8.01 15.61
N LEU A 18 7.48 9.18 16.21
CA LEU A 18 7.47 9.38 17.66
C LEU A 18 6.16 10.05 18.08
N ALA A 19 5.73 9.80 19.30
CA ALA A 19 4.64 10.56 19.92
C ALA A 19 5.09 12.01 20.16
N ALA A 20 4.42 12.99 19.54
CA ALA A 20 4.75 14.42 19.70
C ALA A 20 4.35 14.97 21.08
N ARG A 21 3.49 14.27 21.82
CA ARG A 21 3.03 14.52 23.19
C ARG A 21 2.57 13.22 23.83
N ASP A 22 2.18 13.27 25.11
CA ASP A 22 1.53 12.11 25.73
C ASP A 22 0.22 11.78 25.02
N LEU A 23 -0.01 10.49 24.75
CA LEU A 23 -1.17 9.95 24.05
C LEU A 23 -1.94 9.00 24.96
N GLN A 24 -3.27 9.06 24.88
CA GLN A 24 -4.14 8.15 25.61
C GLN A 24 -4.43 6.89 24.79
N VAL A 25 -4.77 5.78 25.47
CA VAL A 25 -5.23 4.57 24.80
C VAL A 25 -6.46 4.84 23.95
N GLY A 26 -6.47 4.31 22.70
CA GLY A 26 -7.58 4.50 21.74
C GLY A 26 -7.58 5.84 21.03
N GLU A 27 -6.55 6.67 21.24
CA GLU A 27 -6.44 7.95 20.55
C GLU A 27 -6.09 7.75 19.07
N LYS A 28 -6.82 8.45 18.18
CA LYS A 28 -6.52 8.47 16.74
C LYS A 28 -5.32 9.34 16.48
N ILE A 29 -4.27 8.78 15.91
CA ILE A 29 -2.97 9.44 15.71
C ILE A 29 -2.63 9.70 14.25
N LEU A 30 -3.28 9.03 13.31
CA LEU A 30 -3.11 9.25 11.87
C LEU A 30 -4.35 8.74 11.14
N CYS A 31 -4.69 9.40 10.04
CA CYS A 31 -5.59 8.88 9.01
C CYS A 31 -4.98 9.20 7.66
N CYS A 32 -4.89 8.23 6.77
CA CYS A 32 -4.36 8.44 5.43
C CYS A 32 -5.11 7.63 4.38
N ALA A 33 -5.32 8.24 3.23
CA ALA A 33 -5.83 7.57 2.04
C ALA A 33 -4.68 6.82 1.34
N PRO A 34 -4.97 5.78 0.56
CA PRO A 34 -3.94 5.12 -0.24
C PRO A 34 -3.47 6.03 -1.37
N LEU A 35 -2.15 6.11 -1.60
CA LEU A 35 -1.61 6.72 -2.81
C LEU A 35 -2.13 5.97 -4.04
N VAL A 36 -2.17 4.66 -3.95
CA VAL A 36 -2.76 3.77 -4.94
C VAL A 36 -3.24 2.50 -4.26
N HIS A 37 -4.34 1.95 -4.75
CA HIS A 37 -4.80 0.63 -4.33
C HIS A 37 -5.15 -0.24 -5.54
N CYS A 38 -5.17 -1.55 -5.30
CA CYS A 38 -5.59 -2.54 -6.26
C CYS A 38 -6.73 -3.37 -5.64
N PRO A 39 -7.93 -3.33 -6.22
CA PRO A 39 -9.05 -4.12 -5.76
C PRO A 39 -8.77 -5.62 -5.85
N ARG A 40 -9.37 -6.37 -4.95
CA ARG A 40 -9.36 -7.82 -5.03
C ARG A 40 -10.18 -8.31 -6.20
N VAL A 41 -9.68 -9.32 -6.89
CA VAL A 41 -10.41 -10.02 -7.94
C VAL A 41 -11.30 -11.10 -7.32
N ASN A 42 -12.52 -11.29 -7.83
CA ASN A 42 -13.39 -12.37 -7.37
C ASN A 42 -12.77 -13.72 -7.75
N PRO A 43 -12.45 -14.60 -6.79
CA PRO A 43 -11.85 -15.90 -7.08
C PRO A 43 -12.76 -16.83 -7.87
N SER A 44 -14.08 -16.66 -7.81
CA SER A 44 -15.07 -17.44 -8.56
C SER A 44 -15.30 -16.91 -9.98
N ASN A 45 -14.93 -15.65 -10.24
CA ASN A 45 -15.03 -15.02 -11.55
C ASN A 45 -13.88 -14.03 -11.71
N THR A 46 -12.80 -14.51 -12.29
CA THR A 46 -11.54 -13.78 -12.44
C THR A 46 -11.62 -12.52 -13.30
N SER A 47 -12.69 -12.35 -14.06
CA SER A 47 -12.94 -11.15 -14.85
C SER A 47 -13.81 -10.11 -14.15
N GLN A 48 -14.32 -10.40 -12.94
CA GLN A 48 -15.18 -9.49 -12.20
C GLN A 48 -14.53 -9.05 -10.89
N LEU A 49 -14.24 -7.77 -10.77
CA LEU A 49 -13.84 -7.13 -9.53
C LEU A 49 -15.08 -6.94 -8.66
N ILE A 50 -14.88 -7.16 -7.35
CA ILE A 50 -15.95 -6.99 -6.35
C ILE A 50 -15.98 -5.58 -5.76
N THR A 51 -15.00 -4.75 -6.08
CA THR A 51 -14.84 -3.41 -5.53
C THR A 51 -14.50 -2.39 -6.61
N CYS A 52 -14.79 -1.12 -6.31
CA CYS A 52 -14.42 0.00 -7.14
C CYS A 52 -12.91 0.13 -7.28
N SER A 53 -12.43 0.27 -8.49
CA SER A 53 -11.00 0.49 -8.77
C SER A 53 -10.49 1.84 -8.26
N GLY A 54 -11.39 2.80 -8.02
CA GLY A 54 -11.04 4.15 -7.58
C GLY A 54 -11.10 4.36 -6.06
N CYS A 55 -11.96 3.67 -5.31
CA CYS A 55 -12.14 3.91 -3.87
C CYS A 55 -12.49 2.65 -3.05
N LEU A 56 -12.37 1.45 -3.62
CA LEU A 56 -12.71 0.17 -3.00
C LEU A 56 -14.19 -0.01 -2.61
N SER A 57 -15.08 0.96 -2.85
CA SER A 57 -16.52 0.80 -2.61
C SER A 57 -17.06 -0.47 -3.27
N THR A 58 -17.99 -1.13 -2.61
CA THR A 58 -18.65 -2.36 -3.11
C THR A 58 -20.01 -2.08 -3.76
N THR A 59 -20.46 -0.82 -3.80
CA THR A 59 -21.80 -0.43 -4.23
C THR A 59 -21.80 0.35 -5.53
N ASN A 60 -22.87 0.19 -6.31
CA ASN A 60 -23.13 0.94 -7.58
C ASN A 60 -21.96 0.87 -8.56
N LEU A 61 -21.42 -0.33 -8.75
CA LEU A 61 -20.28 -0.56 -9.62
C LEU A 61 -20.72 -0.71 -11.09
N THR A 62 -20.01 -0.01 -11.97
CA THR A 62 -20.14 -0.15 -13.41
C THR A 62 -18.83 -0.69 -13.98
N LEU A 63 -18.92 -1.76 -14.75
CA LEU A 63 -17.76 -2.37 -15.40
C LEU A 63 -17.32 -1.50 -16.58
N CYS A 64 -16.02 -1.30 -16.73
CA CYS A 64 -15.46 -0.58 -17.87
C CYS A 64 -15.81 -1.32 -19.18
N PRO A 65 -16.45 -0.65 -20.16
CA PRO A 65 -16.86 -1.29 -21.41
C PRO A 65 -15.68 -1.70 -22.31
N ILE A 66 -14.51 -1.07 -22.13
CA ILE A 66 -13.32 -1.31 -22.93
C ILE A 66 -12.55 -2.53 -22.40
N CYS A 67 -11.96 -2.45 -21.19
CA CYS A 67 -11.17 -3.56 -20.65
C CYS A 67 -12.04 -4.70 -20.11
N GLN A 68 -13.28 -4.43 -19.70
CA GLN A 68 -14.21 -5.39 -19.07
C GLN A 68 -13.61 -6.11 -17.85
N VAL A 69 -12.76 -5.41 -17.11
CA VAL A 69 -12.08 -5.88 -15.91
C VAL A 69 -12.26 -4.91 -14.76
N ALA A 70 -11.89 -3.64 -14.94
CA ALA A 70 -12.03 -2.62 -13.91
C ALA A 70 -13.48 -2.20 -13.73
N SER A 71 -13.93 -2.10 -12.48
CA SER A 71 -15.24 -1.54 -12.11
C SER A 71 -15.04 -0.21 -11.38
N HIS A 72 -15.96 0.73 -11.58
CA HIS A 72 -15.95 2.02 -10.90
C HIS A 72 -17.34 2.34 -10.35
N CYS A 73 -17.40 2.94 -9.16
CA CYS A 73 -18.63 3.55 -8.67
C CYS A 73 -18.91 4.86 -9.41
N SER A 74 -20.13 5.39 -9.27
CA SER A 74 -20.55 6.62 -9.98
C SER A 74 -19.60 7.80 -9.74
N ASN A 75 -19.10 7.97 -8.51
CA ASN A 75 -18.18 9.07 -8.17
C ASN A 75 -16.82 8.89 -8.86
N CYS A 76 -16.22 7.71 -8.77
CA CYS A 76 -14.91 7.44 -9.37
C CYS A 76 -14.96 7.38 -10.90
N ALA A 77 -16.09 7.03 -11.50
CA ALA A 77 -16.26 7.03 -12.95
C ALA A 77 -16.21 8.44 -13.56
N THR A 78 -16.54 9.46 -12.77
CA THR A 78 -16.51 10.88 -13.18
C THR A 78 -15.33 11.66 -12.60
N ASP A 79 -14.57 11.06 -11.70
CA ASP A 79 -13.39 11.69 -11.12
C ASP A 79 -12.24 11.75 -12.14
N PRO A 80 -11.71 12.96 -12.47
CA PRO A 80 -10.67 13.11 -13.50
C PRO A 80 -9.39 12.34 -13.18
N TYR A 81 -9.01 12.26 -11.90
CA TYR A 81 -7.80 11.57 -11.45
C TYR A 81 -7.95 10.05 -11.62
N GLN A 82 -9.05 9.48 -11.14
CA GLN A 82 -9.32 8.04 -11.31
C GLN A 82 -9.46 7.66 -12.79
N THR A 83 -10.06 8.54 -13.58
CA THR A 83 -10.18 8.36 -15.03
C THR A 83 -8.80 8.33 -15.70
N ALA A 84 -7.92 9.26 -15.35
CA ALA A 84 -6.57 9.31 -15.91
C ALA A 84 -5.71 8.09 -15.52
N ILE A 85 -5.80 7.63 -14.26
CA ILE A 85 -5.13 6.39 -13.82
C ILE A 85 -5.70 5.19 -14.60
N HIS A 86 -7.02 5.10 -14.75
CA HIS A 86 -7.63 3.99 -15.45
C HIS A 86 -7.30 3.97 -16.94
N GLN A 87 -7.12 5.10 -17.60
CA GLN A 87 -6.68 5.14 -19.01
C GLN A 87 -5.37 4.39 -19.24
N GLU A 88 -4.39 4.54 -18.34
CA GLU A 88 -3.15 3.76 -18.39
C GLU A 88 -3.39 2.27 -18.13
N GLU A 89 -4.20 1.97 -17.13
CA GLU A 89 -4.53 0.61 -16.72
C GLU A 89 -5.39 -0.12 -17.76
N CYS A 90 -6.33 0.57 -18.39
CA CYS A 90 -7.33 -0.02 -19.28
C CYS A 90 -6.71 -0.80 -20.45
N PHE A 91 -5.67 -0.25 -21.07
CA PHE A 91 -4.96 -0.93 -22.16
C PHE A 91 -4.31 -2.23 -21.69
N VAL A 92 -3.63 -2.20 -20.54
CA VAL A 92 -2.95 -3.37 -19.98
C VAL A 92 -3.97 -4.43 -19.56
N LEU A 93 -5.05 -4.03 -18.90
CA LEU A 93 -6.12 -4.94 -18.49
C LEU A 93 -6.83 -5.62 -19.67
N SER A 94 -7.02 -4.90 -20.76
CA SER A 94 -7.58 -5.48 -22.00
C SER A 94 -6.71 -6.60 -22.55
N ASN A 95 -5.39 -6.38 -22.56
CA ASN A 95 -4.43 -7.38 -23.03
C ASN A 95 -4.32 -8.59 -22.09
N LEU A 96 -4.28 -8.36 -20.77
CA LEU A 96 -4.24 -9.44 -19.77
C LEU A 96 -5.47 -10.34 -19.84
N ARG A 97 -6.66 -9.75 -20.00
CA ARG A 97 -7.90 -10.51 -20.18
C ARG A 97 -7.83 -11.48 -21.36
N LEU A 98 -7.23 -11.04 -22.45
CA LEU A 98 -7.08 -11.88 -23.65
C LEU A 98 -6.10 -13.03 -23.44
N GLN A 99 -5.14 -12.89 -22.55
CA GLN A 99 -4.09 -13.88 -22.29
C GLN A 99 -4.43 -14.90 -21.20
N LYS A 100 -5.55 -14.75 -20.47
CA LYS A 100 -6.01 -15.65 -19.39
C LYS A 100 -4.94 -15.90 -18.31
N GLN A 101 -4.21 -14.88 -17.91
CA GLN A 101 -3.15 -15.00 -16.90
C GLN A 101 -3.70 -15.20 -15.48
N ASP A 102 -2.87 -15.75 -14.58
CA ASP A 102 -3.27 -16.01 -13.21
C ASP A 102 -3.41 -14.71 -12.37
N LEU A 103 -4.14 -14.82 -11.25
CA LEU A 103 -4.61 -13.69 -10.45
C LEU A 103 -3.52 -12.96 -9.67
N GLU A 104 -2.47 -13.65 -9.21
CA GLU A 104 -1.43 -13.03 -8.38
C GLU A 104 -0.51 -12.16 -9.22
N SER A 105 -0.07 -12.68 -10.36
CA SER A 105 0.68 -11.90 -11.37
C SER A 105 -0.15 -10.69 -11.87
N TYR A 106 -1.47 -10.83 -11.87
CA TYR A 106 -2.39 -9.78 -12.28
C TYR A 106 -2.44 -8.60 -11.30
N LEU A 107 -2.43 -8.86 -9.98
CA LEU A 107 -2.41 -7.82 -8.96
C LEU A 107 -1.13 -6.98 -9.03
N GLU A 108 0.03 -7.62 -9.15
CA GLU A 108 1.32 -6.94 -9.24
C GLU A 108 1.43 -6.06 -10.49
N ILE A 109 1.04 -6.59 -11.65
CA ILE A 109 1.02 -5.84 -12.90
C ILE A 109 0.10 -4.63 -12.79
N ARG A 110 -1.07 -4.83 -12.22
CA ARG A 110 -2.09 -3.81 -12.06
C ARG A 110 -1.63 -2.66 -11.16
N ILE A 111 -1.10 -2.99 -9.98
CA ILE A 111 -0.60 -1.96 -9.05
C ILE A 111 0.56 -1.18 -9.67
N LEU A 112 1.45 -1.88 -10.38
CA LEU A 112 2.58 -1.24 -11.05
C LEU A 112 2.14 -0.23 -12.10
N VAL A 113 1.17 -0.60 -12.94
CA VAL A 113 0.65 0.31 -13.98
C VAL A 113 -0.03 1.53 -13.36
N ARG A 114 -0.78 1.34 -12.26
CA ARG A 114 -1.42 2.44 -11.52
C ARG A 114 -0.38 3.37 -10.89
N LEU A 115 0.67 2.83 -10.27
CA LEU A 115 1.79 3.62 -9.73
C LEU A 115 2.50 4.42 -10.83
N LEU A 116 2.74 3.81 -11.98
CA LEU A 116 3.33 4.51 -13.14
C LEU A 116 2.44 5.66 -13.62
N GLY A 117 1.14 5.46 -13.65
CA GLY A 117 0.15 6.49 -13.98
C GLY A 117 0.23 7.69 -13.03
N ILE A 118 0.26 7.44 -11.72
CA ILE A 118 0.37 8.47 -10.68
C ILE A 118 1.70 9.22 -10.80
N LEU A 119 2.82 8.52 -10.89
CA LEU A 119 4.15 9.14 -11.02
C LEU A 119 4.29 9.96 -12.31
N ARG A 120 3.53 9.63 -13.36
CA ARG A 120 3.48 10.44 -14.57
C ARG A 120 2.65 11.69 -14.38
N LEU A 121 1.48 11.58 -13.77
CA LEU A 121 0.61 12.70 -13.47
C LEU A 121 1.30 13.71 -12.54
N SER A 122 2.07 13.26 -11.55
CA SER A 122 2.82 14.12 -10.65
C SER A 122 3.89 14.98 -11.36
N LYS A 123 4.44 14.51 -12.49
CA LYS A 123 5.44 15.25 -13.25
C LYS A 123 4.88 16.31 -14.18
N THR A 124 3.59 16.24 -14.51
CA THR A 124 2.97 17.13 -15.50
C THR A 124 2.26 18.32 -14.88
N SER A 125 2.34 18.53 -13.57
CA SER A 125 1.57 19.53 -12.81
C SER A 125 0.04 19.42 -13.05
N GLN A 126 -0.39 18.32 -13.63
CA GLN A 126 -1.80 17.97 -13.86
C GLN A 126 -2.41 17.20 -12.68
N LEU A 127 -1.59 16.95 -11.65
CA LEU A 127 -2.18 16.72 -10.33
C LEU A 127 -2.80 18.06 -9.95
N PRO A 128 -4.12 18.19 -9.87
CA PRO A 128 -4.71 19.29 -9.13
C PRO A 128 -4.09 19.25 -7.74
N GLU A 129 -4.30 20.28 -6.93
CA GLU A 129 -3.95 20.33 -5.50
C GLU A 129 -4.54 19.12 -4.69
N ILE A 130 -4.70 17.99 -5.35
CA ILE A 130 -5.11 16.66 -4.89
C ILE A 130 -4.24 16.20 -3.74
N ASN A 131 -3.00 16.68 -3.67
CA ASN A 131 -2.05 16.28 -2.66
C ASN A 131 -2.50 16.62 -1.24
N ALA A 132 -3.27 17.67 -1.05
CA ALA A 132 -3.70 18.05 0.28
C ALA A 132 -5.05 17.43 0.68
N SER A 133 -6.02 17.27 -0.23
CA SER A 133 -7.41 16.99 0.18
C SER A 133 -7.85 15.52 0.02
N LEU A 134 -7.15 14.68 -0.76
CA LEU A 134 -7.42 13.24 -0.81
C LEU A 134 -6.53 12.42 0.14
N LEU A 135 -5.37 12.96 0.49
CA LEU A 135 -4.44 12.38 1.45
C LEU A 135 -4.62 12.96 2.84
N ALA A 136 -5.32 14.09 2.93
CA ALA A 136 -5.65 14.75 4.15
C ALA A 136 -7.13 14.46 4.50
N GLY A 137 -7.39 13.99 5.69
CA GLY A 137 -8.69 14.16 6.30
C GLY A 137 -9.03 15.67 6.32
N PRO A 138 -10.27 16.08 6.56
CA PRO A 138 -10.73 17.47 6.43
C PRO A 138 -9.94 18.51 7.25
N ASP A 139 -8.94 18.10 8.00
CA ASP A 139 -8.17 18.92 8.95
C ASP A 139 -6.64 18.78 8.84
N ASP A 140 -6.07 18.23 7.72
CA ASP A 140 -4.68 17.79 7.71
C ASP A 140 -3.67 18.84 7.20
N ASP A 141 -2.72 19.16 8.05
CA ASP A 141 -1.38 19.58 7.62
C ASP A 141 -0.64 18.37 7.07
N VAL A 142 -0.29 18.37 5.79
CA VAL A 142 0.47 17.29 5.12
C VAL A 142 1.84 17.17 5.80
N ILE A 143 2.08 16.05 6.48
CA ILE A 143 3.33 15.83 7.23
C ILE A 143 4.50 15.64 6.25
N VAL A 144 4.26 14.95 5.13
CA VAL A 144 5.26 14.69 4.06
C VAL A 144 4.52 14.42 2.74
N ASP A 145 5.11 14.80 1.60
CA ASP A 145 4.59 14.44 0.28
C ASP A 145 4.74 12.93 0.05
N ASP A 146 3.62 12.23 -0.08
CA ASP A 146 3.58 10.77 -0.30
C ASP A 146 4.38 10.32 -1.53
N VAL A 147 4.46 11.15 -2.57
CA VAL A 147 5.25 10.85 -3.77
C VAL A 147 6.74 10.90 -3.47
N ASP A 148 7.19 11.83 -2.64
CA ASP A 148 8.59 11.92 -2.22
C ASP A 148 8.95 10.81 -1.24
N ILE A 149 8.06 10.43 -0.33
CA ILE A 149 8.24 9.21 0.50
C ILE A 149 8.37 7.98 -0.40
N LEU A 150 7.50 7.82 -1.40
CA LEU A 150 7.57 6.69 -2.32
C LEU A 150 8.90 6.63 -3.07
N LYS A 151 9.41 7.76 -3.55
CA LYS A 151 10.72 7.82 -4.23
C LYS A 151 11.87 7.44 -3.29
N ASP A 152 11.82 7.90 -2.06
CA ASP A 152 12.82 7.57 -1.04
C ASP A 152 12.82 6.07 -0.73
N MET A 153 11.64 5.49 -0.54
CA MET A 153 11.45 4.04 -0.32
C MET A 153 11.94 3.21 -1.51
N MET A 154 11.76 3.69 -2.75
CA MET A 154 12.23 2.97 -3.95
C MET A 154 13.75 2.82 -3.96
N SER A 155 14.51 3.74 -3.39
CA SER A 155 15.97 3.66 -3.31
C SER A 155 16.47 2.51 -2.43
N GLY A 156 15.65 2.03 -1.49
CA GLY A 156 15.95 0.94 -0.57
C GLY A 156 15.64 -0.46 -1.11
N VAL A 157 15.07 -0.59 -2.31
CA VAL A 157 14.73 -1.90 -2.88
C VAL A 157 15.95 -2.56 -3.52
N HIS A 158 16.54 -3.52 -2.84
CA HIS A 158 17.69 -4.28 -3.30
C HIS A 158 17.42 -5.79 -3.25
N GLY A 159 18.09 -6.56 -4.13
CA GLY A 159 18.02 -8.02 -4.15
C GLY A 159 19.10 -8.67 -3.29
N GLY A 160 18.71 -9.39 -2.29
CA GLY A 160 19.27 -10.66 -1.85
C GLY A 160 20.57 -10.76 -1.07
N LYS A 161 21.38 -9.73 -0.81
CA LYS A 161 22.61 -9.94 0.02
C LYS A 161 22.61 -9.18 1.33
N ASP A 162 22.22 -7.94 1.31
CA ASP A 162 22.06 -7.09 2.51
C ASP A 162 20.70 -6.38 2.42
N GLY A 163 19.79 -7.04 1.75
CA GLY A 163 18.60 -6.47 1.21
C GLY A 163 17.39 -6.64 2.07
N GLU A 164 16.51 -5.72 1.87
CA GLU A 164 15.18 -5.65 2.43
C GLU A 164 14.22 -6.70 1.84
N MET A 165 14.68 -7.51 0.85
CA MET A 165 13.85 -8.46 0.13
C MET A 165 14.56 -9.80 -0.10
N SER A 166 13.84 -10.92 0.06
CA SER A 166 14.41 -12.26 -0.26
C SER A 166 14.72 -12.40 -1.74
N THR A 167 15.68 -13.29 -2.07
CA THR A 167 16.06 -13.57 -3.47
C THR A 167 14.87 -14.04 -4.31
N GLU A 168 13.97 -14.84 -3.72
CA GLU A 168 12.77 -15.33 -4.39
C GLU A 168 11.79 -14.19 -4.70
N GLN A 169 11.49 -13.33 -3.72
CA GLN A 169 10.64 -12.16 -3.93
C GLN A 169 11.22 -11.22 -4.99
N TYR A 170 12.53 -10.96 -4.95
CA TYR A 170 13.21 -10.14 -5.95
C TYR A 170 13.10 -10.74 -7.35
N GLN A 171 13.26 -12.06 -7.49
CA GLN A 171 13.08 -12.75 -8.77
C GLN A 171 11.62 -12.67 -9.27
N ASN A 172 10.65 -12.75 -8.39
CA ASN A 172 9.23 -12.55 -8.72
C ASN A 172 8.98 -11.12 -9.22
N CYS A 173 9.54 -10.11 -8.56
CA CYS A 173 9.49 -8.73 -9.05
C CYS A 173 10.10 -8.58 -10.46
N ILE A 174 11.23 -9.24 -10.74
CA ILE A 174 11.84 -9.22 -12.08
C ILE A 174 10.90 -9.85 -13.12
N ASN A 175 10.27 -10.96 -12.80
CA ASN A 175 9.35 -11.64 -13.73
C ASN A 175 8.11 -10.79 -14.01
N SER A 176 7.48 -10.24 -12.97
CA SER A 176 6.33 -9.34 -13.11
C SER A 176 6.70 -8.03 -13.82
N ALA A 177 7.90 -7.47 -13.57
CA ALA A 177 8.43 -6.31 -14.27
C ALA A 177 8.63 -6.55 -15.77
N LYS A 178 9.15 -7.72 -16.15
CA LYS A 178 9.30 -8.11 -17.55
C LYS A 178 7.95 -8.25 -18.25
N ALA A 179 6.99 -8.92 -17.60
CA ALA A 179 5.63 -9.06 -18.13
C ALA A 179 4.97 -7.69 -18.30
N THR A 180 5.04 -6.83 -17.30
CA THR A 180 4.48 -5.47 -17.35
C THR A 180 5.09 -4.64 -18.47
N LYS A 181 6.44 -4.66 -18.60
CA LYS A 181 7.14 -3.94 -19.67
C LYS A 181 6.68 -4.35 -21.06
N TYR A 182 6.36 -5.62 -21.24
CA TYR A 182 5.84 -6.12 -22.52
C TYR A 182 4.42 -5.60 -22.80
N LEU A 183 3.58 -5.49 -21.75
CA LEU A 183 2.17 -5.10 -21.85
C LEU A 183 1.98 -3.58 -21.97
N ILE A 184 2.91 -2.78 -21.46
CA ILE A 184 2.84 -1.31 -21.52
C ILE A 184 3.16 -0.83 -22.95
N GLU A 185 2.45 0.19 -23.41
CA GLU A 185 2.76 0.87 -24.67
C GLU A 185 4.22 1.29 -24.78
N SER A 186 4.83 1.12 -25.95
CA SER A 186 6.26 1.36 -26.18
C SER A 186 6.74 2.75 -25.74
N ARG A 187 5.90 3.78 -25.95
CA ARG A 187 6.18 5.19 -25.57
C ARG A 187 6.31 5.40 -24.05
N ASN A 188 5.70 4.51 -23.24
CA ASN A 188 5.67 4.63 -21.79
C ASN A 188 6.67 3.68 -21.11
N ARG A 189 7.43 2.91 -21.87
CA ARG A 189 8.37 1.92 -21.32
C ARG A 189 9.53 2.56 -20.58
N ARG A 190 9.88 1.99 -19.43
CA ARG A 190 11.06 2.28 -18.63
C ARG A 190 12.03 1.09 -18.67
N ASN A 191 13.21 1.22 -18.05
CA ASN A 191 14.09 0.08 -17.84
C ASN A 191 13.45 -0.91 -16.85
N ILE A 192 13.91 -2.15 -16.84
CA ILE A 192 13.36 -3.21 -15.96
C ILE A 192 13.58 -2.86 -14.50
N GLU A 193 14.75 -2.30 -14.17
CA GLU A 193 15.12 -1.94 -12.80
C GLU A 193 14.09 -0.98 -12.16
N TYR A 194 13.63 0.00 -12.91
CA TYR A 194 12.60 0.93 -12.44
C TYR A 194 11.29 0.21 -12.03
N TYR A 195 10.87 -0.78 -12.81
CA TYR A 195 9.68 -1.56 -12.49
C TYR A 195 9.90 -2.48 -11.29
N VAL A 196 11.09 -3.06 -11.18
CA VAL A 196 11.48 -3.90 -10.04
C VAL A 196 11.46 -3.09 -8.75
N GLN A 197 11.99 -1.87 -8.77
CA GLN A 197 11.97 -0.97 -7.61
C GLN A 197 10.54 -0.61 -7.18
N LEU A 198 9.66 -0.29 -8.12
CA LEU A 198 8.26 0.00 -7.81
C LEU A 198 7.52 -1.22 -7.23
N LEU A 199 7.73 -2.41 -7.81
CA LEU A 199 7.12 -3.64 -7.31
C LEU A 199 7.67 -4.03 -5.94
N GLY A 200 8.97 -3.91 -5.74
CA GLY A 200 9.60 -4.16 -4.45
C GLY A 200 9.09 -3.22 -3.38
N ASN A 201 8.96 -1.94 -3.70
CA ASN A 201 8.35 -0.97 -2.81
C ASN A 201 6.91 -1.38 -2.43
N PHE A 202 6.10 -1.76 -3.41
CA PHE A 202 4.76 -2.26 -3.15
C PHE A 202 4.76 -3.49 -2.24
N GLN A 203 5.59 -4.49 -2.52
CA GLN A 203 5.61 -5.72 -1.73
C GLN A 203 6.03 -5.50 -0.27
N LEU A 204 6.93 -4.55 -0.02
CA LEU A 204 7.42 -4.21 1.31
C LEU A 204 6.48 -3.28 2.09
N ASN A 205 5.73 -2.42 1.39
CA ASN A 205 4.99 -1.31 1.99
C ASN A 205 3.49 -1.33 1.71
N ASN A 206 2.94 -2.47 1.25
CA ASN A 206 1.50 -2.57 1.05
C ASN A 206 0.76 -2.87 2.35
N PHE A 207 -0.46 -2.36 2.42
CA PHE A 207 -1.43 -2.69 3.45
C PHE A 207 -2.63 -3.39 2.82
N GLU A 208 -3.13 -4.40 3.49
CA GLU A 208 -4.37 -5.06 3.10
C GLU A 208 -5.56 -4.31 3.69
N CYS A 209 -6.50 -3.93 2.84
CA CYS A 209 -7.75 -3.30 3.23
C CYS A 209 -8.78 -4.40 3.52
N MET A 210 -9.10 -4.60 4.79
CA MET A 210 -10.03 -5.63 5.26
C MET A 210 -11.40 -5.02 5.51
N LEU A 211 -12.47 -5.73 5.14
CA LEU A 211 -13.83 -5.39 5.58
C LEU A 211 -13.90 -5.50 7.10
N HIS A 212 -14.36 -4.46 7.78
CA HIS A 212 -14.77 -4.58 9.17
C HIS A 212 -15.97 -5.55 9.29
N GLN A 213 -15.92 -6.41 10.28
CA GLN A 213 -17.00 -7.38 10.57
C GLN A 213 -18.32 -6.64 10.80
N GLY A 214 -19.26 -6.77 9.87
CA GLY A 214 -20.60 -6.20 9.99
C GLY A 214 -21.56 -6.63 8.89
N ILE A 215 -21.09 -6.98 7.72
CA ILE A 215 -21.93 -7.33 6.57
C ILE A 215 -21.44 -8.63 5.95
N GLY A 216 -21.98 -9.76 6.43
CA GLY A 216 -21.76 -11.08 5.84
C GLY A 216 -20.53 -11.81 6.41
N SER A 217 -20.73 -13.03 6.84
CA SER A 217 -19.78 -13.94 7.49
C SER A 217 -18.56 -14.26 6.62
N GLY A 218 -17.54 -13.42 6.64
CA GLY A 218 -16.26 -13.69 6.01
C GLY A 218 -15.30 -12.51 6.18
N ASN A 219 -14.10 -12.78 6.71
CA ASN A 219 -12.96 -11.86 6.68
C ASN A 219 -12.56 -11.66 5.21
N GLY A 220 -13.20 -10.73 4.53
CA GLY A 220 -12.96 -10.44 3.13
C GLY A 220 -12.01 -9.25 2.95
N SER A 221 -10.90 -9.44 2.25
CA SER A 221 -10.07 -8.33 1.78
C SER A 221 -10.78 -7.59 0.64
N LEU A 222 -10.88 -6.27 0.74
CA LEU A 222 -11.34 -5.40 -0.35
C LEU A 222 -10.28 -5.22 -1.44
N GLY A 223 -9.02 -5.25 -1.03
CA GLY A 223 -7.88 -5.03 -1.90
C GLY A 223 -6.61 -4.74 -1.11
N GLN A 224 -5.58 -4.33 -1.82
CA GLN A 224 -4.30 -3.91 -1.25
C GLN A 224 -3.96 -2.51 -1.72
N GLY A 225 -3.30 -1.72 -0.88
CA GLY A 225 -2.92 -0.36 -1.20
C GLY A 225 -1.51 -0.01 -0.73
N VAL A 226 -0.93 1.00 -1.36
CA VAL A 226 0.32 1.65 -0.93
C VAL A 226 -0.05 2.91 -0.18
N TYR A 227 0.41 2.99 1.06
CA TYR A 227 0.19 4.11 1.96
C TYR A 227 1.56 4.61 2.45
N PRO A 228 2.24 5.48 1.69
CA PRO A 228 3.62 5.86 1.99
C PRO A 228 3.78 6.44 3.39
N THR A 229 2.88 7.32 3.82
CA THR A 229 2.90 7.87 5.18
C THR A 229 2.72 6.77 6.24
N ALA A 230 1.77 5.84 6.06
CA ALA A 230 1.57 4.74 7.01
C ALA A 230 2.75 3.76 7.05
N ALA A 231 3.44 3.56 5.94
CA ALA A 231 4.59 2.67 5.85
C ALA A 231 5.82 3.17 6.62
N VAL A 232 5.80 4.39 7.13
CA VAL A 232 6.84 4.93 8.02
C VAL A 232 6.77 4.34 9.44
N PHE A 233 5.60 3.82 9.87
CA PHE A 233 5.53 3.13 11.17
C PHE A 233 6.40 1.88 11.18
N ASN A 234 7.33 1.80 12.12
CA ASN A 234 8.17 0.63 12.32
C ASN A 234 7.43 -0.54 12.98
N HIS A 235 8.05 -1.71 12.92
CA HIS A 235 7.52 -2.93 13.50
C HIS A 235 7.83 -3.09 14.97
N SER A 236 6.84 -3.56 15.76
CA SER A 236 7.02 -4.25 17.04
C SER A 236 6.12 -5.47 17.11
N CYS A 237 6.59 -6.58 17.71
CA CYS A 237 5.74 -7.73 18.04
C CYS A 237 4.84 -7.48 19.25
N ASP A 238 5.08 -6.38 19.99
CA ASP A 238 4.22 -5.83 21.03
C ASP A 238 3.91 -4.36 20.67
N PRO A 239 2.97 -4.15 19.74
CA PRO A 239 2.72 -2.84 19.16
C PRO A 239 1.95 -1.94 20.11
N ASN A 240 2.29 -0.65 20.11
CA ASN A 240 1.51 0.40 20.77
C ASN A 240 0.54 1.11 19.82
N VAL A 241 0.49 0.67 18.54
CA VAL A 241 -0.41 1.19 17.52
C VAL A 241 -1.14 0.04 16.81
N ARG A 242 -2.41 0.24 16.49
CA ARG A 242 -3.21 -0.61 15.58
C ARG A 242 -3.80 0.23 14.46
N ASN A 243 -4.16 -0.39 13.36
CA ASN A 243 -4.83 0.27 12.25
C ASN A 243 -6.21 -0.34 11.98
N GLU A 244 -7.06 0.47 11.37
CA GLU A 244 -8.37 0.09 10.85
C GLU A 244 -8.51 0.66 9.44
N CYS A 245 -9.11 -0.10 8.52
CA CYS A 245 -9.45 0.35 7.18
C CYS A 245 -10.95 0.64 7.12
N ASP A 246 -11.34 1.78 6.57
CA ASP A 246 -12.74 2.09 6.32
C ASP A 246 -13.21 1.62 4.93
N ASP A 247 -14.50 1.80 4.65
CA ASP A 247 -15.12 1.40 3.37
C ASP A 247 -14.62 2.18 2.15
N SER A 248 -13.88 3.26 2.36
CA SER A 248 -13.22 4.06 1.32
C SER A 248 -11.76 3.66 1.09
N GLY A 249 -11.26 2.70 1.86
CA GLY A 249 -9.87 2.28 1.83
C GLY A 249 -8.92 3.19 2.60
N CYS A 250 -9.42 4.15 3.39
CA CYS A 250 -8.58 4.97 4.26
C CYS A 250 -8.15 4.18 5.49
N LEU A 251 -6.86 4.28 5.85
CA LEU A 251 -6.30 3.70 7.06
C LEU A 251 -6.30 4.73 8.19
N SER A 252 -6.92 4.36 9.31
CA SER A 252 -6.86 5.10 10.57
C SER A 252 -6.01 4.35 11.57
N PHE A 253 -5.10 5.04 12.24
CA PHE A 253 -4.19 4.48 13.23
C PHE A 253 -4.55 4.97 14.63
N TYR A 254 -4.57 4.05 15.59
CA TYR A 254 -4.98 4.29 16.98
C TYR A 254 -3.97 3.68 17.94
N THR A 255 -3.75 4.35 19.07
CA THR A 255 -2.94 3.80 20.16
C THR A 255 -3.63 2.60 20.80
N THR A 256 -2.84 1.58 21.18
CA THR A 256 -3.33 0.39 21.91
C THR A 256 -3.15 0.50 23.41
N ARG A 257 -2.30 1.44 23.84
CA ARG A 257 -2.01 1.81 25.24
C ARG A 257 -1.65 3.28 25.34
N ASN A 258 -1.49 3.78 26.57
CA ASN A 258 -0.91 5.12 26.75
C ASN A 258 0.54 5.11 26.26
N CYS A 259 0.92 6.19 25.55
CA CYS A 259 2.29 6.42 25.09
C CYS A 259 2.78 7.75 25.66
N VAL A 260 4.05 7.82 26.04
CA VAL A 260 4.65 9.08 26.51
C VAL A 260 5.27 9.86 25.35
N GLN A 261 5.40 11.17 25.51
CA GLN A 261 6.09 12.01 24.51
C GLN A 261 7.49 11.46 24.19
N GLY A 262 7.82 11.40 22.89
CA GLY A 262 9.10 10.85 22.41
C GLY A 262 9.15 9.34 22.29
N GLU A 263 8.11 8.62 22.68
CA GLU A 263 8.03 7.17 22.50
C GLU A 263 7.83 6.81 21.01
N GLU A 264 8.56 5.80 20.50
CA GLU A 264 8.39 5.29 19.16
C GLU A 264 7.01 4.62 18.99
N LEU A 265 6.30 5.01 17.95
CA LEU A 265 4.99 4.45 17.60
C LEU A 265 5.17 3.32 16.58
N CYS A 266 4.87 2.10 17.01
CA CYS A 266 5.06 0.88 16.22
C CYS A 266 3.77 0.11 16.05
N PHE A 267 3.57 -0.50 14.88
CA PHE A 267 2.52 -1.50 14.68
C PHE A 267 3.10 -2.87 14.29
N THR A 268 2.29 -3.90 14.18
CA THR A 268 2.79 -5.22 13.84
C THR A 268 2.70 -5.51 12.35
N TYR A 269 3.79 -6.02 11.75
CA TYR A 269 3.84 -6.47 10.34
C TYR A 269 3.45 -7.94 10.17
N VAL A 270 3.33 -8.67 11.28
CA VAL A 270 3.05 -10.11 11.30
C VAL A 270 1.96 -10.40 12.32
N ASP A 271 1.29 -11.55 12.17
CA ASP A 271 0.31 -11.99 13.15
C ASP A 271 0.98 -12.20 14.52
N SER A 272 0.48 -11.47 15.52
CA SER A 272 0.98 -11.52 16.89
C SER A 272 0.73 -12.87 17.58
N GLY A 273 -0.19 -13.69 17.06
CA GLY A 273 -0.48 -15.06 17.54
C GLY A 273 0.58 -16.10 17.15
N MET A 274 1.45 -15.79 16.16
CA MET A 274 2.54 -16.68 15.76
C MET A 274 3.57 -16.86 16.89
N SER A 275 4.26 -18.01 16.87
CA SER A 275 5.43 -18.25 17.74
C SER A 275 6.56 -17.25 17.44
N ARG A 276 7.48 -17.05 18.40
CA ARG A 276 8.65 -16.17 18.22
C ARG A 276 9.46 -16.54 16.97
N SER A 277 9.71 -17.84 16.78
CA SER A 277 10.50 -18.35 15.63
C SER A 277 9.83 -18.05 14.29
N GLU A 278 8.51 -18.25 14.19
CA GLU A 278 7.72 -17.96 12.99
C GLU A 278 7.70 -16.47 12.69
N ARG A 279 7.49 -15.60 13.69
CA ARG A 279 7.52 -14.14 13.51
C ARG A 279 8.88 -13.69 13.00
N ARG A 280 9.98 -14.10 13.65
CA ARG A 280 11.35 -13.73 13.22
C ARG A 280 11.66 -14.25 11.82
N LYS A 281 11.28 -15.49 11.50
CA LYS A 281 11.44 -16.05 10.16
C LYS A 281 10.70 -15.18 9.12
N LYS A 282 9.43 -14.86 9.37
CA LYS A 282 8.59 -14.09 8.44
C LYS A 282 9.11 -12.66 8.24
N LEU A 283 9.58 -12.01 9.32
CA LEU A 283 10.15 -10.67 9.25
C LEU A 283 11.45 -10.65 8.45
N ARG A 284 12.32 -11.64 8.64
CA ARG A 284 13.57 -11.77 7.89
C ARG A 284 13.31 -12.07 6.40
N GLU A 285 12.40 -13.00 6.12
CA GLU A 285 12.11 -13.41 4.73
C GLU A 285 11.41 -12.33 3.93
N ARG A 286 10.47 -11.60 4.55
CA ARG A 286 9.64 -10.62 3.85
C ARG A 286 10.21 -9.20 3.89
N TYR A 287 10.78 -8.81 5.04
CA TYR A 287 11.20 -7.42 5.28
C TYR A 287 12.71 -7.26 5.49
N GLY A 288 13.48 -8.34 5.45
CA GLY A 288 14.94 -8.32 5.47
C GLY A 288 15.60 -7.99 6.82
N PHE A 289 14.85 -7.96 7.94
CA PHE A 289 15.42 -7.63 9.24
C PHE A 289 15.12 -8.66 10.34
N ASP A 290 15.98 -8.68 11.36
CA ASP A 290 15.77 -9.43 12.59
C ASP A 290 15.14 -8.54 13.66
N CYS A 291 13.95 -8.91 14.12
CA CYS A 291 13.26 -8.17 15.15
C CYS A 291 13.97 -8.32 16.51
N CYS A 292 14.30 -7.18 17.12
CA CYS A 292 14.91 -7.07 18.44
C CYS A 292 13.99 -6.43 19.50
N CYS A 293 12.66 -6.38 19.26
CA CYS A 293 11.71 -5.87 20.27
C CYS A 293 11.73 -6.75 21.53
N GLU A 294 11.23 -6.24 22.67
CA GLU A 294 11.22 -6.95 23.96
C GLU A 294 10.63 -8.37 23.86
N ARG A 295 9.59 -8.56 23.02
CA ARG A 295 8.95 -9.86 22.81
C ARG A 295 9.81 -10.84 21.98
N CYS A 296 10.80 -10.35 21.23
CA CYS A 296 11.72 -11.12 20.38
C CYS A 296 13.16 -11.10 20.89
N GLY A 297 13.52 -10.20 21.80
CA GLY A 297 14.85 -10.14 22.41
C GLY A 297 15.18 -11.41 23.18
N ASP A 298 16.45 -11.68 23.36
CA ASP A 298 16.93 -12.65 24.34
C ASP A 298 16.83 -11.97 25.70
N LEU A 299 16.07 -12.57 26.60
CA LEU A 299 16.11 -12.25 28.03
C LEU A 299 17.43 -12.69 28.60
#